data_c3c3c991d3dae5cbaa63732ad0124233
#
_entry.id   c3c3c991d3dae5cbaa63732ad0124233
#
_cell.length_a   1.000
_cell.length_b   1.000
_cell.length_c   1.000
_cell.angle_alpha   90.00
_cell.angle_beta   90.00
_cell.angle_gamma   90.00
#
_symmetry.space_group_name_H-M   'P 1'
#
loop_
_entity.id
_entity.type
_entity.pdbx_description
1 polymer ?
#
loop_
_entity_poly.entity_id
_entity_poly.type
_entity_poly.pdbx_seq_one_letter_code
_entity_poly.pdbx_strand_id
1 'polypeptide(L)'
;MSDPTVDDHRPRVLIVEGDDQLRLTLANDLVDLIGSSAEIIAVASGEDGLQAARQLVTAGSSLPVAFIERTLPGMSGAELALAMHDDQLLRRTRRVLMTKATSLSNVDAALSRGAIHGMLTRPWSTFALSEQLRAQLSTYHVAYDPDRLDIYGDLIQADDRGRAQLRIDQRRHAPHHSGDDARHVLLEPQIDDAEVVSRLVTALDQALGHPPRLRVSPGSILLEQGADVGGIYVILDGEVELRRRTEAGERTVHREGTGPIIGLLSLASQRRAFLEVRAVTEVRALPITLGQLAQAIAAESDVGPLLTRTLVNALANRLRDADDLQVRIDVLNANLADERDQLAEALAALEQAQTTLIQQARMATLGELAAGIAHELNNPVAALTRAAEHVATDVDELLAGDAAAEHVERARHASPVRSADLRSARHAITKRLG
;
A
#
# COMPACT_ATOMS: atom_id res chain seq x y z
N MET A 1 28.63 -28.68 52.76
CA MET A 1 29.77 -27.90 52.23
C MET A 1 29.85 -28.27 50.79
N SER A 2 29.24 -27.45 49.96
CA SER A 2 29.33 -27.60 48.48
C SER A 2 30.68 -27.07 48.03
N ASP A 3 31.38 -27.86 47.22
CA ASP A 3 32.69 -27.59 46.64
C ASP A 3 32.63 -26.27 45.79
N PRO A 4 33.45 -25.26 46.08
CA PRO A 4 33.41 -23.97 45.37
C PRO A 4 34.17 -23.94 44.06
N THR A 5 34.49 -25.07 43.44
CA THR A 5 35.35 -25.18 42.25
C THR A 5 34.70 -25.82 41.02
N VAL A 6 33.37 -25.66 40.84
CA VAL A 6 32.82 -25.81 39.51
C VAL A 6 32.86 -24.41 38.87
N ASP A 7 34.01 -24.14 38.27
CA ASP A 7 34.21 -22.97 37.41
C ASP A 7 33.14 -23.04 36.31
N ASP A 8 32.13 -22.16 36.42
CA ASP A 8 30.97 -22.12 35.49
C ASP A 8 31.45 -21.51 34.16
N HIS A 9 32.14 -22.31 33.36
CA HIS A 9 32.67 -21.94 32.05
C HIS A 9 31.60 -21.79 30.96
N ARG A 10 30.29 -21.76 31.33
CA ARG A 10 29.24 -21.55 30.33
C ARG A 10 29.42 -20.20 29.67
N PRO A 11 29.32 -20.14 28.33
CA PRO A 11 29.35 -18.87 27.63
C PRO A 11 28.17 -18.00 28.04
N ARG A 12 28.33 -16.68 27.98
CA ARG A 12 27.31 -15.70 28.34
C ARG A 12 26.82 -14.91 27.13
N VAL A 13 25.53 -14.71 27.05
CA VAL A 13 24.90 -13.84 26.04
C VAL A 13 24.41 -12.57 26.73
N LEU A 14 24.85 -11.42 26.24
CA LEU A 14 24.47 -10.11 26.77
C LEU A 14 23.28 -9.55 26.00
N ILE A 15 22.29 -9.05 26.73
CA ILE A 15 21.18 -8.25 26.21
C ILE A 15 21.30 -6.84 26.77
N VAL A 16 21.26 -5.83 25.89
CA VAL A 16 21.19 -4.43 26.26
C VAL A 16 19.94 -3.83 25.63
N GLU A 17 18.88 -3.66 26.42
CA GLU A 17 17.57 -3.21 25.99
C GLU A 17 16.94 -2.34 27.07
N GLY A 18 16.56 -1.09 26.70
CA GLY A 18 16.01 -0.14 27.65
C GLY A 18 14.57 -0.43 28.10
N ASP A 19 13.77 -1.08 27.26
CA ASP A 19 12.39 -1.47 27.57
C ASP A 19 12.37 -2.76 28.40
N ASP A 20 11.83 -2.72 29.62
CA ASP A 20 11.81 -3.84 30.55
C ASP A 20 11.06 -5.05 30.00
N GLN A 21 9.95 -4.83 29.28
CA GLN A 21 9.13 -5.90 28.75
C GLN A 21 9.80 -6.58 27.55
N LEU A 22 10.38 -5.78 26.65
CA LEU A 22 11.14 -6.32 25.50
C LEU A 22 12.41 -7.02 25.97
N ARG A 23 13.08 -6.50 26.98
CA ARG A 23 14.28 -7.13 27.58
C ARG A 23 13.94 -8.51 28.15
N LEU A 24 12.84 -8.62 28.87
CA LEU A 24 12.36 -9.89 29.41
C LEU A 24 11.93 -10.87 28.30
N THR A 25 11.19 -10.37 27.29
CA THR A 25 10.77 -11.19 26.16
C THR A 25 11.95 -11.78 25.41
N LEU A 26 12.96 -10.94 25.10
CA LEU A 26 14.16 -11.39 24.40
C LEU A 26 14.97 -12.40 25.24
N ALA A 27 15.06 -12.18 26.57
CA ALA A 27 15.73 -13.10 27.46
C ALA A 27 15.04 -14.47 27.46
N ASN A 28 13.71 -14.53 27.54
CA ASN A 28 12.95 -15.77 27.49
C ASN A 28 13.10 -16.47 26.12
N ASP A 29 12.95 -15.73 25.01
CA ASP A 29 13.12 -16.30 23.67
C ASP A 29 14.55 -16.89 23.47
N LEU A 30 15.57 -16.24 24.02
CA LEU A 30 16.94 -16.75 23.95
C LEU A 30 17.12 -17.97 24.87
N VAL A 31 16.52 -17.99 26.07
CA VAL A 31 16.53 -19.18 26.96
C VAL A 31 15.89 -20.37 26.25
N ASP A 32 14.75 -20.16 25.59
CA ASP A 32 14.06 -21.21 24.84
C ASP A 32 14.91 -21.77 23.70
N LEU A 33 15.75 -20.93 23.06
CA LEU A 33 16.64 -21.34 21.98
C LEU A 33 17.93 -22.01 22.43
N ILE A 34 18.52 -21.55 23.53
CA ILE A 34 19.86 -21.98 23.97
C ILE A 34 19.75 -23.04 25.09
N GLY A 35 18.68 -23.02 25.86
CA GLY A 35 18.51 -23.85 27.04
C GLY A 35 19.56 -23.56 28.11
N SER A 36 20.15 -24.61 28.65
CA SER A 36 21.21 -24.51 29.68
C SER A 36 22.63 -24.32 29.10
N SER A 37 22.75 -24.21 27.76
CA SER A 37 24.04 -24.12 27.07
C SER A 37 24.78 -22.79 27.29
N ALA A 38 24.04 -21.73 27.63
CA ALA A 38 24.61 -20.42 27.94
C ALA A 38 23.81 -19.71 29.04
N GLU A 39 24.45 -18.75 29.71
CA GLU A 39 23.80 -17.84 30.66
C GLU A 39 23.47 -16.52 29.98
N ILE A 40 22.23 -16.01 30.24
CA ILE A 40 21.77 -14.75 29.67
C ILE A 40 21.89 -13.64 30.70
N ILE A 41 22.55 -12.55 30.34
CA ILE A 41 22.71 -11.34 31.15
C ILE A 41 22.01 -10.19 30.45
N ALA A 42 21.08 -9.55 31.15
CA ALA A 42 20.25 -8.50 30.58
C ALA A 42 20.36 -7.21 31.39
N VAL A 43 20.66 -6.11 30.71
CA VAL A 43 20.83 -4.76 31.30
C VAL A 43 20.06 -3.71 30.50
N ALA A 44 19.81 -2.54 31.12
CA ALA A 44 18.89 -1.56 30.60
C ALA A 44 19.56 -0.39 29.85
N SER A 45 20.88 -0.14 30.06
CA SER A 45 21.56 1.00 29.47
C SER A 45 22.86 0.58 28.74
N GLY A 46 23.35 1.45 27.85
CA GLY A 46 24.61 1.22 27.16
C GLY A 46 25.81 1.17 28.08
N GLU A 47 25.84 2.04 29.10
CA GLU A 47 26.88 2.13 30.11
C GLU A 47 26.93 0.85 30.97
N ASP A 48 25.77 0.37 31.45
CA ASP A 48 25.68 -0.89 32.19
C ASP A 48 26.09 -2.07 31.30
N GLY A 49 25.73 -2.04 30.02
CA GLY A 49 26.13 -3.05 29.03
C GLY A 49 27.63 -3.15 28.85
N LEU A 50 28.32 -2.03 28.73
CA LEU A 50 29.75 -1.98 28.59
C LEU A 50 30.44 -2.46 29.89
N GLN A 51 29.94 -2.03 31.04
CA GLN A 51 30.45 -2.43 32.34
C GLN A 51 30.28 -3.93 32.60
N ALA A 52 29.08 -4.46 32.38
CA ALA A 52 28.78 -5.88 32.51
C ALA A 52 29.65 -6.73 31.58
N ALA A 53 29.78 -6.35 30.31
CA ALA A 53 30.64 -7.06 29.36
C ALA A 53 32.10 -7.14 29.81
N ARG A 54 32.66 -6.01 30.30
CA ARG A 54 34.04 -5.98 30.85
C ARG A 54 34.19 -6.85 32.06
N GLN A 55 33.28 -6.80 33.03
CA GLN A 55 33.29 -7.60 34.23
C GLN A 55 33.28 -9.09 33.90
N LEU A 56 32.44 -9.53 32.98
CA LEU A 56 32.31 -10.91 32.56
C LEU A 56 33.63 -11.45 31.96
N VAL A 57 34.19 -10.71 30.99
CA VAL A 57 35.39 -11.13 30.30
C VAL A 57 36.60 -11.06 31.22
N THR A 58 36.68 -10.07 32.12
CA THR A 58 37.75 -9.97 33.13
C THR A 58 37.70 -11.12 34.16
N ALA A 59 36.47 -11.59 34.47
CA ALA A 59 36.30 -12.78 35.33
C ALA A 59 36.58 -14.11 34.63
N GLY A 60 37.08 -14.09 33.39
CA GLY A 60 37.42 -15.29 32.63
C GLY A 60 36.27 -15.93 31.86
N SER A 61 35.10 -15.33 31.88
CA SER A 61 33.91 -15.82 31.14
C SER A 61 34.01 -15.48 29.66
N SER A 62 33.52 -16.36 28.78
CA SER A 62 33.36 -16.03 27.36
C SER A 62 32.07 -15.28 27.12
N LEU A 63 32.15 -14.23 26.29
CA LEU A 63 30.99 -13.43 25.83
C LEU A 63 30.89 -13.50 24.31
N PRO A 64 30.29 -14.58 23.76
CA PRO A 64 30.25 -14.78 22.31
C PRO A 64 29.37 -13.75 21.59
N VAL A 65 28.21 -13.41 22.13
CA VAL A 65 27.19 -12.56 21.46
C VAL A 65 26.63 -11.53 22.41
N ALA A 66 26.41 -10.32 21.90
CA ALA A 66 25.65 -9.26 22.54
C ALA A 66 24.55 -8.77 21.60
N PHE A 67 23.29 -8.78 22.07
CA PHE A 67 22.15 -8.15 21.43
C PHE A 67 21.96 -6.76 22.01
N ILE A 68 22.04 -5.74 21.17
CA ILE A 68 22.12 -4.34 21.58
C ILE A 68 21.01 -3.55 20.90
N GLU A 69 20.10 -2.95 21.68
CA GLU A 69 19.11 -2.02 21.15
C GLU A 69 19.80 -0.76 20.62
N ARG A 70 19.36 -0.30 19.43
CA ARG A 70 19.92 0.90 18.79
C ARG A 70 19.71 2.16 19.60
N THR A 71 18.49 2.32 20.16
CA THR A 71 18.10 3.54 20.88
C THR A 71 18.07 3.27 22.38
N LEU A 72 19.19 3.42 23.03
CA LEU A 72 19.33 3.30 24.48
C LEU A 72 19.40 4.67 25.13
N PRO A 73 18.99 4.80 26.41
CA PRO A 73 19.23 6.03 27.18
C PRO A 73 20.74 6.22 27.41
N GLY A 74 21.21 7.46 27.35
CA GLY A 74 22.62 7.81 27.49
C GLY A 74 23.43 7.42 26.26
N MET A 75 24.25 6.38 26.36
CA MET A 75 25.04 5.82 25.27
C MET A 75 24.15 5.03 24.31
N SER A 76 24.09 5.42 23.04
CA SER A 76 23.36 4.69 22.01
C SER A 76 23.96 3.30 21.75
N GLY A 77 23.16 2.39 21.18
CA GLY A 77 23.66 1.05 20.85
C GLY A 77 24.78 1.05 19.82
N ALA A 78 24.81 2.02 18.91
CA ALA A 78 25.92 2.16 17.96
C ALA A 78 27.22 2.61 18.65
N GLU A 79 27.13 3.54 19.60
CA GLU A 79 28.28 3.97 20.43
C GLU A 79 28.77 2.84 21.32
N LEU A 80 27.87 2.05 21.94
CA LEU A 80 28.23 0.86 22.69
C LEU A 80 28.96 -0.17 21.81
N ALA A 81 28.43 -0.45 20.62
CA ALA A 81 29.07 -1.37 19.69
C ALA A 81 30.47 -0.92 19.28
N LEU A 82 30.66 0.39 19.07
CA LEU A 82 32.01 0.96 18.83
C LEU A 82 32.92 0.84 20.04
N ALA A 83 32.43 1.20 21.23
CA ALA A 83 33.21 1.08 22.47
C ALA A 83 33.66 -0.37 22.73
N MET A 84 32.77 -1.35 22.51
CA MET A 84 33.14 -2.78 22.59
C MET A 84 34.09 -3.21 21.47
N HIS A 85 34.05 -2.60 20.30
CA HIS A 85 34.97 -2.89 19.19
C HIS A 85 36.37 -2.38 19.50
N ASP A 86 36.49 -1.20 20.10
CA ASP A 86 37.78 -0.58 20.44
C ASP A 86 38.41 -1.19 21.68
N ASP A 87 37.62 -1.85 22.54
CA ASP A 87 38.11 -2.53 23.72
C ASP A 87 38.80 -3.89 23.34
N GLN A 88 40.05 -4.06 23.74
CA GLN A 88 40.83 -5.27 23.42
C GLN A 88 40.20 -6.55 23.98
N LEU A 89 39.55 -6.48 25.13
CA LEU A 89 38.87 -7.61 25.77
C LEU A 89 37.58 -7.99 25.06
N LEU A 90 36.83 -7.00 24.55
CA LEU A 90 35.49 -7.16 24.01
C LEU A 90 35.44 -7.24 22.49
N ARG A 91 36.54 -6.98 21.78
CA ARG A 91 36.55 -6.96 20.31
C ARG A 91 36.11 -8.27 19.68
N ARG A 92 36.30 -9.41 20.36
CA ARG A 92 35.88 -10.73 19.88
C ARG A 92 34.38 -10.96 19.96
N THR A 93 33.68 -10.29 20.89
CA THR A 93 32.23 -10.39 21.06
C THR A 93 31.51 -10.02 19.78
N ARG A 94 30.61 -10.87 19.33
CA ARG A 94 29.73 -10.61 18.17
C ARG A 94 28.59 -9.72 18.59
N ARG A 95 28.39 -8.60 17.91
CA ARG A 95 27.40 -7.58 18.27
C ARG A 95 26.27 -7.56 17.23
N VAL A 96 25.05 -7.81 17.69
CA VAL A 96 23.82 -7.76 16.89
C VAL A 96 23.04 -6.51 17.30
N LEU A 97 22.87 -5.58 16.39
CA LEU A 97 22.09 -4.37 16.63
C LEU A 97 20.61 -4.65 16.41
N MET A 98 19.77 -4.35 17.40
CA MET A 98 18.32 -4.42 17.29
C MET A 98 17.75 -3.03 16.97
N THR A 99 16.73 -2.95 16.10
CA THR A 99 16.17 -1.67 15.67
C THR A 99 14.70 -1.76 15.32
N LYS A 100 13.92 -0.75 15.67
CA LYS A 100 12.50 -0.64 15.29
C LYS A 100 12.31 -0.18 13.85
N ALA A 101 13.15 0.74 13.43
CA ALA A 101 13.14 1.30 12.08
C ALA A 101 14.50 1.05 11.45
N THR A 102 14.49 0.81 10.19
CA THR A 102 15.65 0.46 9.40
C THR A 102 16.38 1.69 8.85
N SER A 103 16.21 2.86 9.51
CA SER A 103 17.05 4.02 9.22
C SER A 103 18.50 3.70 9.55
N LEU A 104 19.38 3.85 8.57
CA LEU A 104 20.82 3.72 8.74
C LEU A 104 21.47 4.99 9.32
N SER A 105 20.66 5.99 9.69
CA SER A 105 21.15 7.19 10.35
C SER A 105 21.81 6.83 11.68
N ASN A 106 22.91 7.49 11.99
CA ASN A 106 23.65 7.33 13.24
C ASN A 106 24.30 5.95 13.49
N VAL A 107 24.29 5.02 12.53
CA VAL A 107 25.01 3.75 12.63
C VAL A 107 26.17 3.62 11.65
N ASP A 108 26.36 4.63 10.79
CA ASP A 108 27.37 4.63 9.73
C ASP A 108 28.77 4.31 10.24
N ALA A 109 29.23 5.01 11.28
CA ALA A 109 30.56 4.79 11.85
C ALA A 109 30.73 3.36 12.41
N ALA A 110 29.69 2.82 13.07
CA ALA A 110 29.75 1.48 13.64
C ALA A 110 29.73 0.38 12.54
N LEU A 111 28.98 0.60 11.47
CA LEU A 111 28.95 -0.31 10.31
C LEU A 111 30.24 -0.23 9.51
N SER A 112 30.73 0.96 9.19
CA SER A 112 31.96 1.16 8.39
C SER A 112 33.21 0.62 9.10
N ARG A 113 33.26 0.67 10.44
CA ARG A 113 34.36 0.11 11.24
C ARG A 113 34.19 -1.39 11.54
N GLY A 114 33.11 -2.04 11.08
CA GLY A 114 32.84 -3.43 11.35
C GLY A 114 32.49 -3.72 12.81
N ALA A 115 32.04 -2.71 13.57
CA ALA A 115 31.65 -2.87 14.97
C ALA A 115 30.34 -3.64 15.15
N ILE A 116 29.50 -3.69 14.12
CA ILE A 116 28.22 -4.42 14.08
C ILE A 116 28.37 -5.64 13.19
N HIS A 117 27.96 -6.81 13.67
CA HIS A 117 28.12 -8.10 13.01
C HIS A 117 26.81 -8.70 12.49
N GLY A 118 25.68 -8.23 13.01
CA GLY A 118 24.33 -8.60 12.58
C GLY A 118 23.36 -7.48 12.90
N MET A 119 22.21 -7.52 12.25
CA MET A 119 21.09 -6.61 12.54
C MET A 119 19.78 -7.39 12.57
N LEU A 120 18.88 -7.02 13.50
CA LEU A 120 17.58 -7.63 13.70
C LEU A 120 16.52 -6.54 13.87
N THR A 121 15.41 -6.64 13.14
CA THR A 121 14.30 -5.70 13.32
C THR A 121 13.39 -6.09 14.46
N ARG A 122 12.81 -5.12 15.12
CA ARG A 122 11.74 -5.29 16.09
C ARG A 122 10.38 -4.96 15.48
N PRO A 123 9.34 -5.79 15.69
CA PRO A 123 9.37 -7.09 16.37
C PRO A 123 10.16 -8.13 15.59
N TRP A 124 10.81 -9.06 16.29
CA TRP A 124 11.50 -10.19 15.66
C TRP A 124 10.60 -11.42 15.58
N SER A 125 10.85 -12.29 14.61
CA SER A 125 10.33 -13.66 14.61
C SER A 125 11.31 -14.59 15.32
N THR A 126 10.81 -15.67 15.90
CA THR A 126 11.68 -16.71 16.52
C THR A 126 12.68 -17.25 15.50
N PHE A 127 12.28 -17.39 14.24
CA PHE A 127 13.17 -17.82 13.17
C PHE A 127 14.30 -16.81 12.93
N ALA A 128 13.98 -15.50 12.77
CA ALA A 128 14.99 -14.47 12.55
C ALA A 128 15.99 -14.34 13.72
N LEU A 129 15.48 -14.45 14.96
CA LEU A 129 16.32 -14.45 16.17
C LEU A 129 17.23 -15.68 16.20
N SER A 130 16.68 -16.88 15.98
CA SER A 130 17.41 -18.14 15.93
C SER A 130 18.54 -18.10 14.89
N GLU A 131 18.25 -17.65 13.68
CA GLU A 131 19.22 -17.54 12.60
C GLU A 131 20.35 -16.53 12.93
N GLN A 132 20.02 -15.37 13.52
CA GLN A 132 21.05 -14.41 13.97
C GLN A 132 21.92 -15.03 15.06
N LEU A 133 21.30 -15.65 16.04
CA LEU A 133 22.02 -16.30 17.15
C LEU A 133 22.98 -17.37 16.63
N ARG A 134 22.50 -18.31 15.81
CA ARG A 134 23.29 -19.38 15.18
C ARG A 134 24.48 -18.83 14.39
N ALA A 135 24.21 -17.83 13.55
CA ALA A 135 25.23 -17.22 12.72
C ALA A 135 26.34 -16.55 13.54
N GLN A 136 25.99 -15.90 14.65
CA GLN A 136 26.98 -15.21 15.48
C GLN A 136 27.73 -16.19 16.39
N LEU A 137 27.05 -17.13 17.02
CA LEU A 137 27.67 -18.16 17.84
C LEU A 137 28.65 -19.03 17.03
N SER A 138 28.18 -19.53 15.85
CA SER A 138 29.07 -20.33 14.97
C SER A 138 30.28 -19.54 14.55
N THR A 139 30.12 -18.26 14.16
CA THR A 139 31.27 -17.44 13.73
C THR A 139 32.26 -17.17 14.87
N TYR A 140 31.75 -16.94 16.09
CA TYR A 140 32.61 -16.73 17.26
C TYR A 140 33.40 -17.98 17.58
N HIS A 141 32.73 -19.13 17.74
CA HIS A 141 33.40 -20.36 18.16
C HIS A 141 34.33 -20.93 17.11
N VAL A 142 33.94 -20.92 15.82
CA VAL A 142 34.88 -21.35 14.76
C VAL A 142 36.14 -20.49 14.74
N ALA A 143 36.05 -19.20 15.10
CA ALA A 143 37.21 -18.31 15.12
C ALA A 143 38.08 -18.42 16.38
N TYR A 144 37.51 -18.72 17.53
CA TYR A 144 38.15 -18.52 18.82
C TYR A 144 38.12 -19.72 19.77
N ASP A 145 37.13 -20.62 19.62
CA ASP A 145 36.96 -21.75 20.54
C ASP A 145 36.15 -22.88 19.86
N PRO A 146 36.70 -23.53 18.83
CA PRO A 146 35.98 -24.49 18.01
C PRO A 146 35.48 -25.72 18.77
N ASP A 147 36.16 -26.09 19.86
CA ASP A 147 35.84 -27.27 20.67
C ASP A 147 34.53 -27.10 21.48
N ARG A 148 34.07 -25.85 21.63
CA ARG A 148 32.85 -25.53 22.39
C ARG A 148 31.56 -25.42 21.52
N LEU A 149 31.61 -25.66 20.22
CA LEU A 149 30.41 -25.61 19.38
C LEU A 149 29.36 -26.65 19.78
N ASP A 150 29.81 -27.80 20.28
CA ASP A 150 28.95 -28.94 20.59
C ASP A 150 28.05 -28.69 21.82
N ILE A 151 28.35 -27.70 22.66
CA ILE A 151 27.50 -27.33 23.82
C ILE A 151 26.11 -26.80 23.42
N TYR A 152 25.99 -26.28 22.19
CA TYR A 152 24.70 -25.73 21.70
C TYR A 152 23.78 -26.76 21.05
N GLY A 153 24.17 -28.05 21.08
CA GLY A 153 23.33 -29.16 20.63
C GLY A 153 22.73 -28.95 19.24
N ASP A 154 21.41 -29.09 19.16
CA ASP A 154 20.67 -28.97 17.91
C ASP A 154 20.59 -27.53 17.37
N LEU A 155 20.94 -26.52 18.15
CA LEU A 155 20.90 -25.14 17.71
C LEU A 155 21.90 -24.87 16.57
N ILE A 156 23.11 -25.47 16.64
CA ILE A 156 24.16 -25.25 15.65
C ILE A 156 24.34 -26.52 14.80
N GLN A 157 23.97 -26.42 13.51
CA GLN A 157 24.08 -27.52 12.56
C GLN A 157 25.46 -27.57 11.88
N ALA A 158 25.78 -28.71 11.25
CA ALA A 158 27.04 -28.88 10.52
C ALA A 158 27.26 -27.82 9.43
N ASP A 159 26.22 -27.43 8.71
CA ASP A 159 26.23 -26.36 7.72
C ASP A 159 26.61 -24.99 8.30
N ASP A 160 26.28 -24.72 9.56
CA ASP A 160 26.61 -23.45 10.19
C ASP A 160 28.11 -23.29 10.42
N ARG A 161 28.81 -24.42 10.71
CA ARG A 161 30.25 -24.45 10.82
C ARG A 161 30.94 -24.13 9.48
N GLY A 162 30.48 -24.76 8.39
CA GLY A 162 30.99 -24.50 7.04
C GLY A 162 30.76 -23.03 6.60
N ARG A 163 29.57 -22.51 6.84
CA ARG A 163 29.25 -21.10 6.56
C ARG A 163 30.06 -20.12 7.41
N ALA A 164 30.33 -20.46 8.67
CA ALA A 164 31.17 -19.65 9.55
C ALA A 164 32.62 -19.63 9.07
N GLN A 165 33.17 -20.76 8.69
CA GLN A 165 34.53 -20.86 8.14
C GLN A 165 34.68 -20.05 6.86
N LEU A 166 33.72 -20.17 5.93
CA LEU A 166 33.70 -19.37 4.71
C LEU A 166 33.73 -17.85 5.00
N ARG A 167 32.91 -17.37 5.95
CA ARG A 167 32.91 -15.95 6.35
C ARG A 167 34.23 -15.47 6.92
N ILE A 168 34.93 -16.32 7.66
CA ILE A 168 36.24 -16.01 8.23
C ILE A 168 37.30 -15.94 7.14
N ASP A 169 37.30 -16.92 6.23
CA ASP A 169 38.27 -17.00 5.14
C ASP A 169 38.10 -15.87 4.12
N GLN A 170 36.88 -15.52 3.79
CA GLN A 170 36.58 -14.38 2.90
C GLN A 170 37.08 -13.04 3.48
N ARG A 171 36.98 -12.84 4.80
CA ARG A 171 37.55 -11.64 5.46
C ARG A 171 39.09 -11.60 5.42
N ARG A 172 39.74 -12.72 5.28
CA ARG A 172 41.20 -12.83 5.24
C ARG A 172 41.79 -12.67 3.84
N HIS A 173 41.01 -12.97 2.81
CA HIS A 173 41.46 -13.06 1.44
C HIS A 173 40.63 -12.13 0.52
N ALA A 174 40.60 -10.83 0.80
CA ALA A 174 40.06 -9.86 -0.16
C ALA A 174 41.05 -9.72 -1.33
N PRO A 175 40.80 -10.23 -2.53
CA PRO A 175 41.69 -10.08 -3.67
C PRO A 175 41.58 -8.65 -4.22
N HIS A 176 42.73 -8.00 -4.40
CA HIS A 176 42.82 -6.78 -5.19
C HIS A 176 42.70 -7.16 -6.67
N HIS A 177 41.57 -6.88 -7.27
CA HIS A 177 41.40 -6.98 -8.73
C HIS A 177 41.70 -5.64 -9.40
N SER A 178 42.48 -5.66 -10.45
CA SER A 178 42.90 -4.50 -11.22
C SER A 178 41.77 -4.07 -12.18
N GLY A 179 41.53 -2.75 -12.24
CA GLY A 179 40.36 -2.05 -12.77
C GLY A 179 40.15 -2.00 -14.29
N ASP A 180 40.31 -3.10 -15.04
CA ASP A 180 40.10 -3.06 -16.50
C ASP A 180 38.71 -3.55 -16.95
N ASP A 181 37.92 -4.18 -16.08
CA ASP A 181 36.62 -4.77 -16.40
C ASP A 181 35.41 -3.84 -16.24
N ALA A 182 35.55 -2.68 -15.61
CA ALA A 182 34.43 -1.81 -15.25
C ALA A 182 33.62 -1.25 -16.46
N ARG A 183 34.28 -1.12 -17.62
CA ARG A 183 33.62 -0.61 -18.85
C ARG A 183 32.73 -1.64 -19.53
N HIS A 184 32.98 -2.93 -19.33
CA HIS A 184 32.20 -4.01 -19.93
C HIS A 184 30.84 -4.19 -19.28
N VAL A 185 30.70 -4.00 -17.98
CA VAL A 185 29.47 -4.23 -17.20
C VAL A 185 28.31 -3.35 -17.68
N LEU A 186 28.56 -2.11 -18.10
CA LEU A 186 27.51 -1.20 -18.58
C LEU A 186 27.01 -1.55 -20.00
N LEU A 187 27.79 -2.25 -20.80
CA LEU A 187 27.53 -2.51 -22.21
C LEU A 187 27.21 -3.97 -22.52
N GLU A 188 27.25 -4.89 -21.55
CA GLU A 188 26.84 -6.29 -21.73
C GLU A 188 25.35 -6.40 -21.97
N PRO A 189 24.89 -6.89 -23.15
CA PRO A 189 23.48 -6.73 -23.55
C PRO A 189 22.48 -7.65 -22.86
N GLN A 190 22.84 -8.61 -22.02
CA GLN A 190 21.92 -9.64 -21.51
C GLN A 190 22.24 -10.19 -20.11
N ILE A 191 22.70 -9.37 -19.19
CA ILE A 191 22.77 -9.83 -17.79
C ILE A 191 21.41 -9.58 -17.15
N ASP A 192 20.79 -10.63 -16.61
CA ASP A 192 19.57 -10.56 -15.81
C ASP A 192 19.76 -9.67 -14.57
N ASP A 193 18.72 -8.95 -14.16
CA ASP A 193 18.75 -8.08 -12.98
C ASP A 193 19.19 -8.85 -11.71
N ALA A 194 18.83 -10.12 -11.57
CA ALA A 194 19.26 -10.98 -10.46
C ALA A 194 20.77 -11.23 -10.48
N GLU A 195 21.37 -11.40 -11.64
CA GLU A 195 22.82 -11.57 -11.77
C GLU A 195 23.57 -10.28 -11.49
N VAL A 196 23.05 -9.13 -11.93
CA VAL A 196 23.63 -7.80 -11.62
C VAL A 196 23.69 -7.60 -10.11
N VAL A 197 22.60 -7.94 -9.40
CA VAL A 197 22.55 -7.85 -7.94
C VAL A 197 23.50 -8.81 -7.28
N SER A 198 23.60 -10.05 -7.76
CA SER A 198 24.55 -11.04 -7.23
C SER A 198 25.99 -10.58 -7.35
N ARG A 199 26.36 -10.03 -8.50
CA ARG A 199 27.69 -9.43 -8.75
C ARG A 199 27.93 -8.21 -7.85
N LEU A 200 26.92 -7.33 -7.72
CA LEU A 200 27.02 -6.17 -6.83
C LEU A 200 27.22 -6.59 -5.36
N VAL A 201 26.47 -7.58 -4.88
CA VAL A 201 26.62 -8.10 -3.51
C VAL A 201 28.02 -8.67 -3.31
N THR A 202 28.55 -9.39 -4.29
CA THR A 202 29.91 -9.95 -4.25
C THR A 202 30.96 -8.84 -4.18
N ALA A 203 30.83 -7.80 -5.03
CA ALA A 203 31.75 -6.66 -5.02
C ALA A 203 31.66 -5.85 -3.70
N LEU A 204 30.46 -5.65 -3.16
CA LEU A 204 30.26 -5.02 -1.85
C LEU A 204 30.85 -5.84 -0.70
N ASP A 205 30.71 -7.17 -0.75
CA ASP A 205 31.33 -8.06 0.25
C ASP A 205 32.87 -8.01 0.21
N GLN A 206 33.44 -7.95 -0.97
CA GLN A 206 34.87 -7.79 -1.17
C GLN A 206 35.36 -6.44 -0.66
N ALA A 207 34.71 -5.36 -1.07
CA ALA A 207 35.11 -4.00 -0.69
C ALA A 207 34.94 -3.72 0.81
N LEU A 208 33.94 -4.28 1.46
CA LEU A 208 33.56 -3.95 2.84
C LEU A 208 33.83 -5.06 3.87
N GLY A 209 34.44 -6.17 3.44
CA GLY A 209 34.77 -7.27 4.35
C GLY A 209 33.54 -7.95 4.96
N HIS A 210 32.56 -8.27 4.15
CA HIS A 210 31.29 -8.89 4.55
C HIS A 210 30.48 -8.06 5.57
N PRO A 211 29.84 -6.97 5.14
CA PRO A 211 29.00 -6.16 6.01
C PRO A 211 27.83 -6.99 6.59
N PRO A 212 27.31 -6.59 7.76
CA PRO A 212 26.26 -7.36 8.45
C PRO A 212 25.00 -7.46 7.60
N ARG A 213 24.33 -8.62 7.69
CA ARG A 213 23.03 -8.85 7.07
C ARG A 213 21.92 -8.49 8.06
N LEU A 214 20.92 -7.75 7.57
CA LEU A 214 19.71 -7.42 8.30
C LEU A 214 18.67 -8.52 8.05
N ARG A 215 18.03 -9.00 9.10
CA ARG A 215 16.84 -9.84 9.03
C ARG A 215 15.64 -9.06 9.49
N VAL A 216 14.61 -9.05 8.63
CA VAL A 216 13.41 -8.25 8.79
C VAL A 216 12.20 -9.18 8.83
N SER A 217 11.47 -9.16 9.93
CA SER A 217 10.26 -9.96 10.09
C SER A 217 9.10 -9.41 9.23
N PRO A 218 8.18 -10.28 8.78
CA PRO A 218 6.98 -9.85 8.05
C PRO A 218 6.22 -8.74 8.79
N GLY A 219 5.73 -7.76 8.04
CA GLY A 219 5.03 -6.59 8.58
C GLY A 219 5.93 -5.46 9.08
N SER A 220 7.24 -5.68 9.25
CA SER A 220 8.19 -4.64 9.68
C SER A 220 8.49 -3.65 8.55
N ILE A 221 8.74 -2.40 8.94
CA ILE A 221 9.06 -1.32 8.01
C ILE A 221 10.57 -1.25 7.81
N LEU A 222 11.04 -1.38 6.56
CA LEU A 222 12.44 -1.20 6.16
C LEU A 222 12.78 0.28 5.98
N LEU A 223 11.86 1.03 5.42
CA LEU A 223 12.03 2.45 5.15
C LEU A 223 10.70 3.16 5.36
N GLU A 224 10.68 4.19 6.20
CA GLU A 224 9.48 4.96 6.49
C GLU A 224 9.37 6.14 5.52
N GLN A 225 8.16 6.41 5.00
CA GLN A 225 7.91 7.55 4.11
C GLN A 225 8.27 8.88 4.80
N GLY A 226 9.06 9.70 4.15
CA GLY A 226 9.52 11.00 4.66
C GLY A 226 10.76 10.93 5.56
N ALA A 227 11.21 9.72 5.95
CA ALA A 227 12.42 9.55 6.73
C ALA A 227 13.68 9.90 5.91
N ASP A 228 14.73 10.35 6.59
CA ASP A 228 16.03 10.57 5.96
C ASP A 228 16.67 9.23 5.58
N VAL A 229 17.14 9.15 4.35
CA VAL A 229 17.75 7.93 3.81
C VAL A 229 19.28 8.00 4.01
N GLY A 230 19.75 7.31 5.05
CA GLY A 230 21.19 7.24 5.39
C GLY A 230 21.99 6.22 4.57
N GLY A 231 21.36 5.52 3.63
CA GLY A 231 21.99 4.46 2.83
C GLY A 231 21.00 3.72 1.96
N ILE A 232 21.43 2.57 1.45
CA ILE A 232 20.62 1.67 0.63
C ILE A 232 20.46 0.31 1.30
N TYR A 233 19.42 -0.42 0.91
CA TYR A 233 19.22 -1.82 1.26
C TYR A 233 19.19 -2.65 -0.01
N VAL A 234 20.11 -3.59 -0.13
CA VAL A 234 20.10 -4.60 -1.18
C VAL A 234 19.29 -5.78 -0.67
N ILE A 235 18.16 -6.08 -1.28
CA ILE A 235 17.33 -7.24 -0.91
C ILE A 235 17.98 -8.49 -1.45
N LEU A 236 18.32 -9.39 -0.55
CA LEU A 236 18.96 -10.66 -0.87
C LEU A 236 17.94 -11.79 -1.02
N ASP A 237 16.84 -11.69 -0.29
CA ASP A 237 15.78 -12.69 -0.26
C ASP A 237 14.53 -12.12 0.42
N GLY A 238 13.34 -12.65 0.06
CA GLY A 238 12.06 -12.18 0.58
C GLY A 238 11.40 -11.11 -0.28
N GLU A 239 10.17 -10.77 0.10
CA GLU A 239 9.31 -9.84 -0.63
C GLU A 239 9.04 -8.58 0.18
N VAL A 240 9.03 -7.44 -0.49
CA VAL A 240 8.68 -6.13 0.09
C VAL A 240 7.55 -5.48 -0.70
N GLU A 241 6.75 -4.69 -0.03
CA GLU A 241 5.75 -3.84 -0.67
C GLU A 241 6.08 -2.36 -0.45
N LEU A 242 5.78 -1.56 -1.47
CA LEU A 242 5.91 -0.11 -1.40
C LEU A 242 4.53 0.50 -1.19
N ARG A 243 4.41 1.28 -0.14
CA ARG A 243 3.19 1.99 0.23
C ARG A 243 3.39 3.50 0.15
N ARG A 244 2.37 4.19 -0.28
CA ARG A 244 2.31 5.65 -0.23
C ARG A 244 1.15 6.08 0.66
N ARG A 245 1.45 6.85 1.68
CA ARG A 245 0.46 7.54 2.49
C ARG A 245 0.08 8.84 1.79
N THR A 246 -1.21 9.01 1.50
CA THR A 246 -1.78 10.21 0.89
C THR A 246 -2.90 10.73 1.79
N GLU A 247 -3.41 11.94 1.54
CA GLU A 247 -4.57 12.50 2.26
C GLU A 247 -5.83 11.64 2.11
N ALA A 248 -5.95 10.86 1.03
CA ALA A 248 -7.06 9.93 0.77
C ALA A 248 -6.88 8.54 1.41
N GLY A 249 -5.79 8.31 2.17
CA GLY A 249 -5.45 7.04 2.82
C GLY A 249 -4.17 6.40 2.30
N GLU A 250 -3.87 5.20 2.81
CA GLU A 250 -2.71 4.41 2.37
C GLU A 250 -3.03 3.66 1.07
N ARG A 251 -2.14 3.79 0.09
CA ARG A 251 -2.20 3.03 -1.17
C ARG A 251 -0.93 2.22 -1.35
N THR A 252 -1.08 0.93 -1.63
CA THR A 252 0.02 0.10 -2.12
C THR A 252 0.32 0.53 -3.56
N VAL A 253 1.55 1.01 -3.79
CA VAL A 253 1.97 1.51 -5.10
C VAL A 253 2.53 0.37 -5.94
N HIS A 254 3.20 -0.61 -5.30
CA HIS A 254 3.80 -1.75 -5.99
C HIS A 254 3.98 -2.93 -5.05
N ARG A 255 3.68 -4.15 -5.53
CA ARG A 255 3.94 -5.41 -4.84
C ARG A 255 5.06 -6.24 -5.49
N GLU A 256 5.22 -6.09 -6.79
CA GLU A 256 6.21 -6.83 -7.57
C GLU A 256 7.06 -5.84 -8.37
N GLY A 257 8.37 -6.07 -8.43
CA GLY A 257 9.26 -5.29 -9.30
C GLY A 257 9.91 -4.07 -8.66
N THR A 258 9.91 -3.97 -7.34
CA THR A 258 10.92 -3.13 -6.70
C THR A 258 12.26 -3.71 -7.07
N GLY A 259 13.00 -2.94 -7.82
CA GLY A 259 14.38 -3.34 -8.08
C GLY A 259 15.01 -3.75 -6.75
N PRO A 260 15.94 -4.69 -6.75
CA PRO A 260 16.49 -5.32 -5.55
C PRO A 260 17.21 -4.32 -4.62
N ILE A 261 17.27 -3.02 -4.96
CA ILE A 261 17.92 -1.97 -4.17
C ILE A 261 16.89 -0.91 -3.74
N ILE A 262 16.63 -0.86 -2.44
CA ILE A 262 15.76 0.11 -1.80
C ILE A 262 16.57 1.32 -1.35
N GLY A 263 15.99 2.52 -1.46
CA GLY A 263 16.60 3.77 -1.03
C GLY A 263 17.45 4.46 -2.10
N LEU A 264 17.91 3.76 -3.14
CA LEU A 264 18.81 4.31 -4.16
C LEU A 264 18.23 5.54 -4.87
N LEU A 265 16.95 5.49 -5.25
CA LEU A 265 16.28 6.61 -5.91
C LEU A 265 16.08 7.82 -4.98
N SER A 266 15.74 7.56 -3.72
CA SER A 266 15.58 8.61 -2.72
C SER A 266 16.90 9.31 -2.42
N LEU A 267 18.00 8.56 -2.41
CA LEU A 267 19.35 9.12 -2.29
C LEU A 267 19.71 10.00 -3.48
N ALA A 268 19.41 9.54 -4.70
CA ALA A 268 19.72 10.27 -5.93
C ALA A 268 18.95 11.60 -6.04
N SER A 269 17.76 11.71 -5.41
CA SER A 269 16.88 12.86 -5.59
C SER A 269 16.86 13.84 -4.42
N GLN A 270 16.55 13.44 -3.20
CA GLN A 270 16.29 14.39 -2.10
C GLN A 270 16.73 13.90 -0.70
N ARG A 271 17.32 12.73 -0.58
CA ARG A 271 17.68 12.08 0.69
C ARG A 271 16.51 11.72 1.62
N ARG A 272 15.27 11.93 1.21
CA ARG A 272 14.06 11.50 1.95
C ARG A 272 13.33 10.40 1.21
N ALA A 273 12.81 9.45 1.96
CA ALA A 273 12.05 8.33 1.41
C ALA A 273 10.73 8.79 0.81
N PHE A 274 10.50 8.51 -0.46
CA PHE A 274 9.22 8.84 -1.14
C PHE A 274 8.08 7.91 -0.73
N LEU A 275 8.42 6.69 -0.37
CA LEU A 275 7.49 5.60 -0.09
C LEU A 275 7.90 4.92 1.21
N GLU A 276 6.91 4.36 1.91
CA GLU A 276 7.15 3.38 2.95
C GLU A 276 7.47 2.04 2.28
N VAL A 277 8.49 1.34 2.79
CA VAL A 277 8.84 -0.01 2.36
C VAL A 277 8.60 -0.97 3.52
N ARG A 278 7.73 -1.95 3.32
CA ARG A 278 7.33 -2.92 4.33
C ARG A 278 7.63 -4.35 3.87
N ALA A 279 8.15 -5.16 4.75
CA ALA A 279 8.36 -6.58 4.50
C ALA A 279 7.00 -7.32 4.42
N VAL A 280 6.78 -8.07 3.35
CA VAL A 280 5.61 -8.95 3.18
C VAL A 280 5.91 -10.33 3.74
N THR A 281 7.06 -10.86 3.40
CA THR A 281 7.62 -12.10 3.95
C THR A 281 8.77 -11.78 4.90
N GLU A 282 9.46 -12.78 5.41
CA GLU A 282 10.76 -12.56 6.04
C GLU A 282 11.76 -12.11 4.97
N VAL A 283 12.43 -10.99 5.23
CA VAL A 283 13.37 -10.38 4.28
C VAL A 283 14.79 -10.45 4.82
N ARG A 284 15.72 -10.89 3.97
CA ARG A 284 17.15 -10.71 4.18
C ARG A 284 17.65 -9.55 3.34
N ALA A 285 18.24 -8.56 3.97
CA ALA A 285 18.77 -7.38 3.29
C ALA A 285 20.22 -7.09 3.68
N LEU A 286 20.94 -6.47 2.77
CA LEU A 286 22.26 -5.92 3.01
C LEU A 286 22.13 -4.40 3.16
N PRO A 287 22.19 -3.86 4.38
CA PRO A 287 22.20 -2.43 4.62
C PRO A 287 23.59 -1.88 4.29
N ILE A 288 23.66 -0.86 3.45
CA ILE A 288 24.89 -0.16 3.08
C ILE A 288 24.69 1.33 3.33
N THR A 289 25.44 1.90 4.25
CA THR A 289 25.41 3.33 4.53
C THR A 289 26.07 4.14 3.41
N LEU A 290 25.83 5.44 3.40
CA LEU A 290 26.47 6.35 2.42
C LEU A 290 28.00 6.30 2.53
N GLY A 291 28.55 6.23 3.74
CA GLY A 291 29.99 6.13 3.97
C GLY A 291 30.56 4.82 3.43
N GLN A 292 29.90 3.70 3.71
CA GLN A 292 30.27 2.40 3.16
C GLN A 292 30.16 2.36 1.63
N LEU A 293 29.09 2.97 1.06
CA LEU A 293 28.92 3.04 -0.38
C LEU A 293 30.06 3.81 -1.05
N ALA A 294 30.43 4.97 -0.50
CA ALA A 294 31.56 5.76 -0.98
C ALA A 294 32.88 4.98 -0.86
N GLN A 295 33.10 4.29 0.26
CA GLN A 295 34.26 3.43 0.47
C GLN A 295 34.31 2.27 -0.54
N ALA A 296 33.18 1.60 -0.79
CA ALA A 296 33.10 0.49 -1.73
C ALA A 296 33.37 0.93 -3.17
N ILE A 297 32.82 2.07 -3.59
CA ILE A 297 33.08 2.65 -4.93
C ILE A 297 34.56 3.01 -5.11
N ALA A 298 35.22 3.46 -4.04
CA ALA A 298 36.65 3.81 -4.10
C ALA A 298 37.57 2.57 -4.04
N ALA A 299 37.15 1.50 -3.36
CA ALA A 299 37.95 0.30 -3.15
C ALA A 299 37.80 -0.73 -4.28
N GLU A 300 36.64 -0.81 -4.92
CA GLU A 300 36.28 -1.82 -5.93
C GLU A 300 35.70 -1.17 -7.18
N SER A 301 36.37 -1.37 -8.33
CA SER A 301 36.02 -0.72 -9.59
C SER A 301 34.64 -1.07 -10.14
N ASP A 302 34.12 -2.24 -9.81
CA ASP A 302 32.87 -2.77 -10.35
C ASP A 302 31.63 -2.25 -9.62
N VAL A 303 31.76 -1.79 -8.37
CA VAL A 303 30.62 -1.30 -7.58
C VAL A 303 29.91 -0.13 -8.23
N GLY A 304 30.66 0.87 -8.72
CA GLY A 304 30.07 2.04 -9.36
C GLY A 304 29.27 1.71 -10.63
N PRO A 305 29.84 1.00 -11.60
CA PRO A 305 29.14 0.54 -12.80
C PRO A 305 27.92 -0.33 -12.53
N LEU A 306 28.01 -1.29 -11.60
CA LEU A 306 26.88 -2.15 -11.21
C LEU A 306 25.74 -1.37 -10.58
N LEU A 307 26.04 -0.42 -9.69
CA LEU A 307 25.04 0.48 -9.10
C LEU A 307 24.38 1.35 -10.16
N THR A 308 25.18 1.91 -11.07
CA THR A 308 24.66 2.74 -12.18
C THR A 308 23.72 1.93 -13.07
N ARG A 309 24.11 0.73 -13.45
CA ARG A 309 23.26 -0.18 -14.23
C ARG A 309 21.96 -0.51 -13.51
N THR A 310 22.03 -0.86 -12.22
CA THR A 310 20.83 -1.14 -11.42
C THR A 310 19.91 0.08 -11.34
N LEU A 311 20.47 1.29 -11.18
CA LEU A 311 19.71 2.53 -11.15
C LEU A 311 19.03 2.80 -12.50
N VAL A 312 19.75 2.64 -13.60
CA VAL A 312 19.21 2.83 -14.95
C VAL A 312 18.09 1.83 -15.24
N ASN A 313 18.28 0.56 -14.90
CA ASN A 313 17.25 -0.48 -15.06
C ASN A 313 16.03 -0.19 -14.19
N ALA A 314 16.21 0.22 -12.94
CA ALA A 314 15.12 0.59 -12.06
C ALA A 314 14.32 1.80 -12.57
N LEU A 315 15.01 2.81 -13.14
CA LEU A 315 14.37 3.97 -13.75
C LEU A 315 13.63 3.59 -15.04
N ALA A 316 14.25 2.77 -15.90
CA ALA A 316 13.63 2.30 -17.15
C ALA A 316 12.38 1.44 -16.88
N ASN A 317 12.40 0.59 -15.86
CA ASN A 317 11.23 -0.19 -15.44
C ASN A 317 10.12 0.72 -14.94
N ARG A 318 10.43 1.69 -14.07
CA ARG A 318 9.43 2.66 -13.57
C ARG A 318 8.83 3.53 -14.67
N LEU A 319 9.63 3.90 -15.67
CA LEU A 319 9.12 4.68 -16.81
C LEU A 319 8.12 3.83 -17.62
N ARG A 320 8.46 2.56 -17.91
CA ARG A 320 7.54 1.63 -18.58
C ARG A 320 6.24 1.44 -17.79
N ASP A 321 6.32 1.22 -16.49
CA ASP A 321 5.14 1.08 -15.62
C ASP A 321 4.28 2.34 -15.63
N ALA A 322 4.90 3.53 -15.67
CA ALA A 322 4.19 4.79 -15.74
C ALA A 322 3.50 4.98 -17.10
N ASP A 323 4.15 4.61 -18.20
CA ASP A 323 3.56 4.63 -19.53
C ASP A 323 2.39 3.66 -19.67
N ASP A 324 2.53 2.41 -19.14
CA ASP A 324 1.45 1.43 -19.11
C ASP A 324 0.26 1.90 -18.27
N LEU A 325 0.52 2.54 -17.13
CA LEU A 325 -0.52 3.13 -16.30
C LEU A 325 -1.23 4.27 -17.03
N GLN A 326 -0.49 5.12 -17.75
CA GLN A 326 -1.08 6.22 -18.53
C GLN A 326 -2.01 5.67 -19.62
N VAL A 327 -1.58 4.65 -20.37
CA VAL A 327 -2.42 3.99 -21.36
C VAL A 327 -3.71 3.41 -20.75
N ARG A 328 -3.59 2.76 -19.58
CA ARG A 328 -4.78 2.26 -18.85
C ARG A 328 -5.73 3.38 -18.42
N ILE A 329 -5.19 4.50 -17.94
CA ILE A 329 -5.99 5.67 -17.56
C ILE A 329 -6.73 6.23 -18.78
N ASP A 330 -6.08 6.32 -19.93
CA ASP A 330 -6.68 6.83 -21.15
C ASP A 330 -7.81 5.93 -21.67
N VAL A 331 -7.63 4.60 -21.60
CA VAL A 331 -8.68 3.61 -21.92
C VAL A 331 -9.87 3.72 -20.95
N LEU A 332 -9.61 3.83 -19.65
CA LEU A 332 -10.65 3.99 -18.65
C LEU A 332 -11.44 5.29 -18.84
N ASN A 333 -10.76 6.39 -19.13
CA ASN A 333 -11.39 7.67 -19.39
C ASN A 333 -12.27 7.63 -20.66
N ALA A 334 -11.83 6.94 -21.71
CA ALA A 334 -12.64 6.74 -22.93
C ALA A 334 -13.89 5.92 -22.62
N ASN A 335 -13.78 4.82 -21.84
CA ASN A 335 -14.94 4.00 -21.45
C ASN A 335 -15.93 4.78 -20.57
N LEU A 336 -15.42 5.58 -19.61
CA LEU A 336 -16.26 6.43 -18.76
C LEU A 336 -16.97 7.51 -19.56
N ALA A 337 -16.34 8.07 -20.62
CA ALA A 337 -16.98 9.01 -21.50
C ALA A 337 -18.14 8.36 -22.28
N ASP A 338 -17.92 7.17 -22.82
CA ASP A 338 -18.94 6.38 -23.53
C ASP A 338 -20.12 6.00 -22.61
N GLU A 339 -19.86 5.49 -21.41
CA GLU A 339 -20.90 5.19 -20.43
C GLU A 339 -21.70 6.44 -20.04
N ARG A 340 -21.02 7.58 -19.86
CA ARG A 340 -21.68 8.85 -19.55
C ARG A 340 -22.61 9.28 -20.68
N ASP A 341 -22.16 9.16 -21.92
CA ASP A 341 -22.95 9.55 -23.10
C ASP A 341 -24.15 8.60 -23.28
N GLN A 342 -24.00 7.30 -23.07
CA GLN A 342 -25.09 6.33 -23.06
C GLN A 342 -26.11 6.62 -21.95
N LEU A 343 -25.68 7.00 -20.75
CA LEU A 343 -26.57 7.40 -19.66
C LEU A 343 -27.33 8.68 -20.00
N ALA A 344 -26.67 9.66 -20.64
CA ALA A 344 -27.30 10.90 -21.07
C ALA A 344 -28.40 10.64 -22.13
N GLU A 345 -28.15 9.77 -23.11
CA GLU A 345 -29.14 9.34 -24.10
C GLU A 345 -30.30 8.60 -23.45
N ALA A 346 -30.05 7.69 -22.52
CA ALA A 346 -31.10 6.96 -21.80
C ALA A 346 -31.96 7.89 -20.95
N LEU A 347 -31.38 8.89 -20.29
CA LEU A 347 -32.10 9.90 -19.54
C LEU A 347 -32.99 10.74 -20.45
N ALA A 348 -32.48 11.20 -21.60
CA ALA A 348 -33.27 11.98 -22.58
C ALA A 348 -34.43 11.15 -23.13
N ALA A 349 -34.24 9.88 -23.46
CA ALA A 349 -35.29 8.96 -23.89
C ALA A 349 -36.36 8.75 -22.80
N LEU A 350 -35.96 8.63 -21.53
CA LEU A 350 -36.85 8.48 -20.39
C LEU A 350 -37.72 9.74 -20.21
N GLU A 351 -37.12 10.94 -20.26
CA GLU A 351 -37.85 12.22 -20.18
C GLU A 351 -38.87 12.39 -21.32
N GLN A 352 -38.48 11.99 -22.54
CA GLN A 352 -39.38 12.03 -23.68
C GLN A 352 -40.55 11.04 -23.51
N ALA A 353 -40.28 9.81 -23.08
CA ALA A 353 -41.28 8.81 -22.78
C ALA A 353 -42.25 9.29 -21.68
N GLN A 354 -41.73 9.88 -20.61
CA GLN A 354 -42.54 10.45 -19.53
C GLN A 354 -43.42 11.57 -20.02
N THR A 355 -42.90 12.48 -20.85
CA THR A 355 -43.67 13.57 -21.45
C THR A 355 -44.81 13.02 -22.32
N THR A 356 -44.50 12.00 -23.14
CA THR A 356 -45.51 11.33 -23.98
C THR A 356 -46.59 10.66 -23.16
N LEU A 357 -46.25 9.95 -22.09
CA LEU A 357 -47.21 9.33 -21.18
C LEU A 357 -48.11 10.36 -20.49
N ILE A 358 -47.57 11.48 -20.06
CA ILE A 358 -48.32 12.57 -19.46
C ILE A 358 -49.33 13.14 -20.49
N GLN A 359 -48.93 13.35 -21.76
CA GLN A 359 -49.82 13.80 -22.81
C GLN A 359 -50.91 12.78 -23.11
N GLN A 360 -50.58 11.49 -23.20
CA GLN A 360 -51.57 10.42 -23.41
C GLN A 360 -52.58 10.36 -22.26
N ALA A 361 -52.13 10.42 -21.01
CA ALA A 361 -53.00 10.46 -19.84
C ALA A 361 -53.96 11.67 -19.87
N ARG A 362 -53.42 12.85 -20.21
CA ARG A 362 -54.27 14.06 -20.38
C ARG A 362 -55.33 13.90 -21.49
N MET A 363 -54.94 13.33 -22.65
CA MET A 363 -55.86 13.07 -23.74
C MET A 363 -56.94 12.03 -23.38
N ALA A 364 -56.56 10.96 -22.66
CA ALA A 364 -57.49 9.97 -22.15
C ALA A 364 -58.51 10.60 -21.18
N THR A 365 -58.04 11.40 -20.22
CA THR A 365 -58.93 12.12 -19.29
C THR A 365 -59.85 13.11 -20.00
N LEU A 366 -59.31 13.85 -20.99
CA LEU A 366 -60.16 14.75 -21.83
C LEU A 366 -61.18 13.97 -22.64
N GLY A 367 -60.78 12.79 -23.17
CA GLY A 367 -61.71 11.90 -23.88
C GLY A 367 -62.84 11.38 -22.99
N GLU A 368 -62.55 10.94 -21.79
CA GLU A 368 -63.55 10.51 -20.80
C GLU A 368 -64.48 11.66 -20.37
N LEU A 369 -63.93 12.85 -20.12
CA LEU A 369 -64.75 14.04 -19.81
C LEU A 369 -65.60 14.44 -20.97
N ALA A 370 -65.06 14.44 -22.19
CA ALA A 370 -65.85 14.79 -23.38
C ALA A 370 -67.01 13.79 -23.62
N ALA A 371 -66.76 12.50 -23.46
CA ALA A 371 -67.77 11.46 -23.54
C ALA A 371 -68.84 11.60 -22.45
N GLY A 372 -68.41 11.90 -21.22
CA GLY A 372 -69.32 12.17 -20.10
C GLY A 372 -70.23 13.40 -20.36
N ILE A 373 -69.65 14.51 -20.81
CA ILE A 373 -70.41 15.74 -21.17
C ILE A 373 -71.31 15.49 -22.34
N ALA A 374 -70.84 14.76 -23.36
CA ALA A 374 -71.70 14.42 -24.49
C ALA A 374 -72.93 13.58 -24.06
N HIS A 375 -72.67 12.62 -23.13
CA HIS A 375 -73.77 11.82 -22.60
C HIS A 375 -74.78 12.65 -21.74
N GLU A 376 -74.22 13.52 -20.90
CA GLU A 376 -75.05 14.42 -20.07
C GLU A 376 -75.80 15.49 -20.90
N LEU A 377 -75.24 15.95 -22.01
CA LEU A 377 -75.92 16.88 -22.93
C LEU A 377 -76.97 16.17 -23.80
N ASN A 378 -76.73 14.95 -24.24
CA ASN A 378 -77.68 14.19 -25.03
C ASN A 378 -78.93 13.86 -24.23
N ASN A 379 -78.87 13.66 -22.94
CA ASN A 379 -80.05 13.37 -22.12
C ASN A 379 -81.07 14.52 -22.10
N PRO A 380 -80.72 15.79 -21.81
CA PRO A 380 -81.66 16.89 -21.85
C PRO A 380 -82.12 17.20 -23.29
N VAL A 381 -81.22 17.03 -24.29
CA VAL A 381 -81.60 17.22 -25.69
C VAL A 381 -82.72 16.22 -26.11
N ALA A 382 -82.50 14.93 -25.79
CA ALA A 382 -83.47 13.89 -26.05
C ALA A 382 -84.81 14.13 -25.28
N ALA A 383 -84.74 14.65 -24.05
CA ALA A 383 -85.91 15.04 -23.29
C ALA A 383 -86.61 16.21 -23.90
N LEU A 384 -85.92 17.25 -24.37
CA LEU A 384 -86.47 18.39 -25.07
C LEU A 384 -87.16 17.99 -26.42
N THR A 385 -86.48 17.09 -27.16
CA THR A 385 -87.02 16.58 -28.42
C THR A 385 -88.37 15.85 -28.18
N ARG A 386 -88.37 14.94 -27.17
CA ARG A 386 -89.62 14.25 -26.79
C ARG A 386 -90.75 15.20 -26.32
N ALA A 387 -90.40 16.22 -25.54
CA ALA A 387 -91.32 17.20 -25.08
C ALA A 387 -91.90 18.05 -26.24
N ALA A 388 -91.05 18.42 -27.21
CA ALA A 388 -91.47 19.11 -28.42
C ALA A 388 -92.41 18.27 -29.30
N GLU A 389 -92.09 16.96 -29.43
CA GLU A 389 -92.97 16.02 -30.15
C GLU A 389 -94.34 15.87 -29.47
N HIS A 390 -94.32 15.78 -28.12
CA HIS A 390 -95.61 15.76 -27.37
C HIS A 390 -96.41 17.02 -27.57
N VAL A 391 -95.77 18.19 -27.43
CA VAL A 391 -96.48 19.47 -27.67
C VAL A 391 -96.94 19.55 -29.10
N ALA A 392 -96.21 19.07 -30.09
CA ALA A 392 -96.64 19.04 -31.48
C ALA A 392 -97.87 18.15 -31.65
N THR A 393 -97.90 16.97 -31.02
CA THR A 393 -99.03 16.05 -31.05
C THR A 393 -100.26 16.65 -30.36
N ASP A 394 -100.07 17.25 -29.17
CA ASP A 394 -101.15 17.90 -28.44
C ASP A 394 -101.75 19.07 -29.23
N VAL A 395 -100.93 19.85 -29.94
CA VAL A 395 -101.39 20.92 -30.83
C VAL A 395 -102.10 20.33 -32.01
N ASP A 396 -101.71 19.27 -32.62
CA ASP A 396 -102.40 18.62 -33.74
C ASP A 396 -103.75 18.05 -33.32
N GLU A 397 -103.85 17.46 -32.11
CA GLU A 397 -105.15 17.01 -31.56
C GLU A 397 -106.10 18.16 -31.27
N LEU A 398 -105.59 19.28 -30.74
CA LEU A 398 -106.44 20.47 -30.52
C LEU A 398 -106.92 21.10 -31.80
N LEU A 399 -106.18 21.01 -32.88
CA LEU A 399 -106.53 21.58 -34.19
C LEU A 399 -107.50 20.71 -35.02
N ALA A 400 -107.62 19.42 -34.72
CA ALA A 400 -108.50 18.48 -35.46
C ALA A 400 -109.98 18.80 -35.33
N GLY A 401 -110.34 19.78 -34.47
CA GLY A 401 -111.72 20.13 -34.20
C GLY A 401 -112.17 21.59 -34.51
N ASP A 402 -111.31 22.47 -34.99
CA ASP A 402 -111.62 23.89 -35.04
C ASP A 402 -111.13 24.63 -36.31
N ALA A 403 -111.85 25.71 -36.73
CA ALA A 403 -111.61 26.56 -37.93
C ALA A 403 -110.26 27.33 -37.88
N ALA A 404 -109.50 27.27 -36.78
CA ALA A 404 -108.17 27.84 -36.64
C ALA A 404 -107.03 26.96 -37.29
N ALA A 405 -107.36 25.70 -37.67
CA ALA A 405 -106.40 24.74 -38.25
C ALA A 405 -105.70 25.25 -39.52
N GLU A 406 -106.48 25.96 -40.38
CA GLU A 406 -105.92 26.51 -41.64
C GLU A 406 -104.85 27.59 -41.43
N HIS A 407 -104.93 28.33 -40.35
CA HIS A 407 -103.91 29.36 -40.04
C HIS A 407 -102.62 28.78 -39.48
N VAL A 408 -102.73 27.73 -38.71
CA VAL A 408 -101.61 27.03 -38.13
C VAL A 408 -100.83 26.17 -39.17
N GLU A 409 -101.58 25.52 -40.08
CA GLU A 409 -101.01 24.78 -41.21
C GLU A 409 -100.23 25.70 -42.15
N ARG A 410 -100.68 26.90 -42.41
CA ARG A 410 -99.92 27.92 -43.16
C ARG A 410 -98.64 28.37 -42.43
N ALA A 411 -98.70 28.48 -41.12
CA ALA A 411 -97.54 28.84 -40.30
C ALA A 411 -96.47 27.71 -40.25
N ARG A 412 -96.90 26.41 -40.27
CA ARG A 412 -96.01 25.23 -40.33
C ARG A 412 -95.23 25.13 -41.63
N HIS A 413 -95.81 25.53 -42.74
CA HIS A 413 -95.18 25.53 -44.06
C HIS A 413 -94.39 26.82 -44.37
N ALA A 414 -94.42 27.80 -43.48
CA ALA A 414 -93.63 29.00 -43.63
C ALA A 414 -92.17 28.71 -43.39
N SER A 415 -91.29 29.02 -44.30
CA SER A 415 -89.83 28.87 -44.15
C SER A 415 -89.38 29.54 -42.86
N PRO A 416 -88.51 28.86 -42.08
CA PRO A 416 -87.97 29.38 -40.80
C PRO A 416 -87.32 30.74 -41.02
N VAL A 417 -87.87 31.77 -40.38
CA VAL A 417 -87.26 33.11 -40.42
C VAL A 417 -85.91 33.08 -39.78
N ARG A 418 -84.87 33.41 -40.52
CA ARG A 418 -83.51 33.44 -40.01
C ARG A 418 -83.33 34.44 -38.86
N SER A 419 -82.64 34.10 -37.80
CA SER A 419 -82.45 34.96 -36.64
C SER A 419 -81.88 36.36 -36.99
N ALA A 420 -81.20 36.46 -38.15
CA ALA A 420 -80.75 37.73 -38.71
C ALA A 420 -81.91 38.63 -39.17
N ASP A 421 -82.98 38.05 -39.80
CA ASP A 421 -84.12 38.77 -40.30
C ASP A 421 -85.02 39.27 -39.16
N LEU A 422 -85.15 38.48 -38.07
CA LEU A 422 -85.77 38.87 -36.82
C LEU A 422 -85.08 40.05 -36.14
N ARG A 423 -83.73 40.06 -36.13
CA ARG A 423 -82.96 41.17 -35.58
C ARG A 423 -83.11 42.45 -36.40
N SER A 424 -83.11 42.34 -37.73
CA SER A 424 -83.34 43.46 -38.66
C SER A 424 -84.76 44.03 -38.55
N ALA A 425 -85.76 43.17 -38.46
CA ALA A 425 -87.13 43.55 -38.24
C ALA A 425 -87.36 44.24 -36.90
N ARG A 426 -86.73 43.70 -35.83
CA ARG A 426 -86.78 44.33 -34.50
C ARG A 426 -86.11 45.69 -34.50
N HIS A 427 -84.95 45.83 -35.17
CA HIS A 427 -84.22 47.09 -35.30
C HIS A 427 -85.05 48.13 -36.11
N ALA A 428 -85.69 47.69 -37.17
CA ALA A 428 -86.58 48.54 -37.95
C ALA A 428 -87.86 49.02 -37.18
N ILE A 429 -88.46 48.17 -36.36
CA ILE A 429 -89.55 48.50 -35.45
C ILE A 429 -89.16 49.48 -34.39
N THR A 430 -87.99 49.24 -33.73
CA THR A 430 -87.41 50.12 -32.69
C THR A 430 -87.12 51.52 -33.26
N LYS A 431 -86.63 51.58 -34.52
CA LYS A 431 -86.35 52.85 -35.22
C LYS A 431 -87.62 53.61 -35.67
N ARG A 432 -88.79 52.95 -35.77
CA ARG A 432 -90.06 53.56 -36.12
C ARG A 432 -90.86 54.02 -34.93
N LEU A 433 -90.66 53.47 -33.76
CA LEU A 433 -91.38 53.77 -32.53
C LEU A 433 -90.58 54.68 -31.55
N GLY A 434 -89.35 54.96 -31.82
CA GLY A 434 -88.50 55.83 -31.04
C GLY A 434 -87.90 56.90 -31.86
#